data_800264f09ce1374d02106346457cc48c
#
_entry.id   800264f09ce1374d02106346457cc48c
#
_cell.length_a   1.000
_cell.length_b   1.000
_cell.length_c   1.000
_cell.angle_alpha   90.00
_cell.angle_beta   90.00
_cell.angle_gamma   90.00
#
_symmetry.space_group_name_H-M   'P 1'
#
loop_
_entity.id
_entity.type
_entity.pdbx_description
1 polymer ?
#
loop_
_entity_poly.entity_id
_entity_poly.type
_entity_poly.pdbx_seq_one_letter_code
_entity_poly.pdbx_strand_id
1 'polypeptide(L)'
;MIELVGKIGSMALIDKVNGDIDYNKFANLGRQLKPGMIWVSSGAVEIGRIDYMRRTGAELPTDDNHTKANYAAQGQAILMNMYRNFINPQYGIRQFLVEHNHFNNEKKSIHIKKLLEAAAKQNCVPIVNYNDAVSCEELRKFEIGILCKKKQNVLELVDNDETASQIACLVKAKTLLILSTLDGIYEDVCDPTSLIREISAPSFEALNKKLDEVKLKCLGASRAGANGAKYKLEYIKPCLAQGTQVIIASAKYNIDDILAGRAPSTVIINNSKEF
;
A
#
# COMPACT_ATOMS: atom_id res chain seq x y z
N MET A 1 16.41 5.77 -11.06
CA MET A 1 15.36 4.77 -11.25
C MET A 1 14.86 4.40 -9.87
N ILE A 2 13.56 4.27 -9.67
CA ILE A 2 12.97 3.80 -8.40
C ILE A 2 13.07 2.27 -8.39
N GLU A 3 13.72 1.71 -7.37
CA GLU A 3 13.94 0.27 -7.28
C GLU A 3 12.75 -0.42 -6.62
N LEU A 4 12.17 0.23 -5.61
CA LEU A 4 11.12 -0.34 -4.79
C LEU A 4 10.01 0.68 -4.50
N VAL A 5 8.78 0.29 -4.77
CA VAL A 5 7.60 0.85 -4.11
C VAL A 5 7.14 -0.16 -3.09
N GLY A 6 7.17 0.21 -1.81
CA GLY A 6 6.69 -0.64 -0.73
C GLY A 6 5.37 -0.14 -0.16
N LYS A 7 4.52 -1.06 0.29
CA LYS A 7 3.28 -0.72 0.99
C LYS A 7 3.16 -1.52 2.28
N ILE A 8 2.69 -0.88 3.35
CA ILE A 8 2.35 -1.54 4.61
C ILE A 8 0.89 -1.30 5.00
N GLY A 9 0.20 -2.37 5.39
CA GLY A 9 -1.18 -2.30 5.88
C GLY A 9 -1.27 -1.76 7.31
N SER A 10 -2.38 -1.09 7.65
CA SER A 10 -2.60 -0.50 8.98
C SER A 10 -2.41 -1.49 10.13
N MET A 11 -2.97 -2.68 9.99
CA MET A 11 -2.92 -3.70 11.05
C MET A 11 -1.53 -4.29 11.31
N ALA A 12 -0.57 -4.06 10.41
CA ALA A 12 0.82 -4.44 10.60
C ALA A 12 1.62 -3.40 11.42
N LEU A 13 1.04 -2.22 11.66
CA LEU A 13 1.61 -1.10 12.43
C LEU A 13 1.03 -1.00 13.85
N ILE A 14 0.10 -1.90 14.18
CA ILE A 14 -0.61 -1.89 15.47
C ILE A 14 -0.25 -3.13 16.26
N ASP A 15 0.13 -2.94 17.52
CA ASP A 15 0.24 -4.00 18.51
C ASP A 15 -1.17 -4.42 18.94
N LYS A 16 -1.60 -5.56 18.41
CA LYS A 16 -2.95 -6.08 18.67
C LYS A 16 -3.15 -6.58 20.10
N VAL A 17 -2.07 -6.91 20.79
CA VAL A 17 -2.12 -7.43 22.17
C VAL A 17 -2.42 -6.27 23.12
N ASN A 18 -1.72 -5.17 22.94
CA ASN A 18 -1.84 -4.00 23.81
C ASN A 18 -2.81 -2.95 23.28
N GLY A 19 -3.35 -3.11 22.06
CA GLY A 19 -4.23 -2.13 21.42
C GLY A 19 -3.53 -0.80 21.16
N ASP A 20 -2.24 -0.83 20.84
CA ASP A 20 -1.38 0.33 20.73
C ASP A 20 -0.62 0.39 19.39
N ILE A 21 0.08 1.50 19.16
CA ILE A 21 1.05 1.63 18.04
C ILE A 21 2.22 0.67 18.29
N ASP A 22 2.57 -0.13 17.28
CA ASP A 22 3.73 -1.01 17.35
C ASP A 22 5.02 -0.23 17.04
N TYR A 23 5.61 0.36 18.08
CA TYR A 23 6.87 1.11 17.98
C TYR A 23 8.03 0.25 17.50
N ASN A 24 8.06 -1.05 17.85
CA ASN A 24 9.10 -1.97 17.38
C ASN A 24 8.98 -2.20 15.89
N LYS A 25 7.76 -2.28 15.36
CA LYS A 25 7.52 -2.40 13.93
C LYS A 25 8.00 -1.15 13.19
N PHE A 26 7.69 0.05 13.71
CA PHE A 26 8.19 1.30 13.12
C PHE A 26 9.72 1.38 13.17
N ALA A 27 10.34 0.97 14.27
CA ALA A 27 11.80 0.97 14.41
C ALA A 27 12.46 0.00 13.42
N ASN A 28 11.91 -1.20 13.28
CA ASN A 28 12.43 -2.21 12.35
C ASN A 28 12.26 -1.77 10.89
N LEU A 29 11.09 -1.24 10.54
CA LEU A 29 10.80 -0.74 9.21
C LEU A 29 11.63 0.49 8.88
N GLY A 30 11.68 1.47 9.77
CA GLY A 30 12.38 2.74 9.55
C GLY A 30 13.86 2.55 9.25
N ARG A 31 14.53 1.61 9.92
CA ARG A 31 15.96 1.30 9.66
C ARG A 31 16.22 0.74 8.26
N GLN A 32 15.21 0.18 7.59
CA GLN A 32 15.32 -0.44 6.28
C GLN A 32 14.96 0.51 5.14
N LEU A 33 14.23 1.60 5.44
CA LEU A 33 13.83 2.58 4.44
C LEU A 33 14.99 3.49 4.08
N LYS A 34 15.25 3.64 2.77
CA LYS A 34 16.35 4.42 2.22
C LYS A 34 15.95 5.17 0.94
N PRO A 35 16.70 6.23 0.55
CA PRO A 35 16.50 6.89 -0.73
C PRO A 35 16.55 5.91 -1.90
N GLY A 36 15.68 6.11 -2.88
CA GLY A 36 15.42 5.15 -3.97
C GLY A 36 14.21 4.25 -3.75
N MET A 37 13.70 4.19 -2.51
CA MET A 37 12.42 3.58 -2.17
C MET A 37 11.33 4.64 -2.07
N ILE A 38 10.09 4.26 -2.42
CA ILE A 38 8.86 5.01 -2.14
C ILE A 38 8.04 4.14 -1.20
N TRP A 39 7.53 4.71 -0.13
CA TRP A 39 6.79 3.95 0.88
C TRP A 39 5.34 4.41 0.99
N VAL A 40 4.40 3.53 0.69
CA VAL A 40 2.96 3.78 0.85
C VAL A 40 2.52 3.22 2.20
N SER A 41 2.07 4.09 3.08
CA SER A 41 1.71 3.72 4.45
C SER A 41 0.24 3.90 4.71
N SER A 42 -0.41 2.85 5.16
CA SER A 42 -1.69 2.94 5.84
C SER A 42 -1.48 3.27 7.33
N GLY A 43 -2.57 3.39 8.08
CA GLY A 43 -2.54 3.43 9.54
C GLY A 43 -2.94 4.75 10.16
N ALA A 44 -3.11 5.83 9.39
CA ALA A 44 -3.47 7.14 9.94
C ALA A 44 -4.78 7.09 10.74
N VAL A 45 -5.83 6.47 10.21
CA VAL A 45 -7.13 6.34 10.90
C VAL A 45 -6.98 5.61 12.23
N GLU A 46 -6.33 4.44 12.23
CA GLU A 46 -6.20 3.61 13.43
C GLU A 46 -5.29 4.24 14.48
N ILE A 47 -4.18 4.85 14.06
CA ILE A 47 -3.27 5.59 14.95
C ILE A 47 -3.99 6.78 15.59
N GLY A 48 -4.78 7.52 14.80
CA GLY A 48 -5.57 8.63 15.31
C GLY A 48 -6.65 8.18 16.29
N ARG A 49 -7.32 7.06 16.03
CA ARG A 49 -8.29 6.45 16.94
C ARG A 49 -7.64 6.09 18.27
N ILE A 50 -6.48 5.42 18.24
CA ILE A 50 -5.73 5.04 19.45
C ILE A 50 -5.33 6.29 20.26
N ASP A 51 -4.77 7.30 19.61
CA ASP A 51 -4.37 8.54 20.30
C ASP A 51 -5.57 9.29 20.88
N TYR A 52 -6.68 9.36 20.15
CA TYR A 52 -7.91 9.98 20.66
C TYR A 52 -8.45 9.25 21.89
N MET A 53 -8.57 7.92 21.82
CA MET A 53 -9.04 7.10 22.93
C MET A 53 -8.17 7.25 24.19
N ARG A 54 -6.85 7.33 24.03
CA ARG A 54 -5.93 7.57 25.14
C ARG A 54 -6.14 8.90 25.83
N ARG A 55 -6.48 9.93 25.07
CA ARG A 55 -6.69 11.29 25.62
C ARG A 55 -8.05 11.47 26.26
N THR A 56 -9.07 10.82 25.75
CA THR A 56 -10.47 11.08 26.12
C THR A 56 -11.12 9.94 26.91
N GLY A 57 -10.56 8.73 26.85
CA GLY A 57 -11.15 7.52 27.41
C GLY A 57 -12.35 6.97 26.61
N ALA A 58 -12.67 7.55 25.45
CA ALA A 58 -13.81 7.17 24.63
C ALA A 58 -13.50 7.28 23.12
N GLU A 59 -14.26 6.60 22.30
CA GLU A 59 -14.24 6.80 20.84
C GLU A 59 -15.07 8.03 20.43
N LEU A 60 -14.78 8.59 19.25
CA LEU A 60 -15.66 9.59 18.65
C LEU A 60 -17.05 8.97 18.39
N PRO A 61 -18.14 9.76 18.52
CA PRO A 61 -19.47 9.30 18.12
C PRO A 61 -19.45 8.80 16.68
N THR A 62 -20.11 7.66 16.44
CA THR A 62 -20.15 7.01 15.14
C THR A 62 -21.00 7.79 14.14
N ASP A 63 -20.34 8.68 13.42
CA ASP A 63 -20.74 9.14 12.10
C ASP A 63 -19.63 8.67 11.13
N ASP A 64 -19.90 7.63 10.38
CA ASP A 64 -18.87 6.81 9.73
C ASP A 64 -17.86 7.58 8.86
N ASN A 65 -18.30 8.61 8.14
CA ASN A 65 -17.41 9.35 7.23
C ASN A 65 -16.58 10.40 7.97
N HIS A 66 -17.20 11.21 8.80
CA HIS A 66 -16.50 12.27 9.55
C HIS A 66 -15.62 11.72 10.66
N THR A 67 -16.03 10.63 11.31
CA THR A 67 -15.24 9.96 12.35
C THR A 67 -13.92 9.44 11.80
N LYS A 68 -13.93 8.74 10.66
CA LYS A 68 -12.72 8.26 9.99
C LYS A 68 -11.83 9.40 9.53
N ALA A 69 -12.40 10.46 8.95
CA ALA A 69 -11.65 11.63 8.50
C ALA A 69 -10.96 12.35 9.68
N ASN A 70 -11.66 12.53 10.80
CA ASN A 70 -11.10 13.13 12.01
C ASN A 70 -9.95 12.30 12.58
N TYR A 71 -10.12 10.98 12.69
CA TYR A 71 -9.03 10.10 13.10
C TYR A 71 -7.85 10.12 12.11
N ALA A 72 -8.12 10.14 10.81
CA ALA A 72 -7.06 10.24 9.81
C ALA A 72 -6.28 11.55 9.93
N ALA A 73 -6.96 12.69 10.13
CA ALA A 73 -6.34 14.00 10.30
C ALA A 73 -5.42 14.04 11.54
N GLN A 74 -5.89 13.50 12.67
CA GLN A 74 -5.09 13.40 13.89
C GLN A 74 -3.93 12.41 13.75
N GLY A 75 -4.21 11.24 13.23
CA GLY A 75 -3.23 10.15 13.15
C GLY A 75 -2.17 10.35 12.06
N GLN A 76 -2.45 11.10 11.00
CA GLN A 76 -1.47 11.35 9.94
C GLN A 76 -0.24 12.11 10.44
N ALA A 77 -0.41 13.08 11.32
CA ALA A 77 0.71 13.81 11.93
C ALA A 77 1.57 12.88 12.82
N ILE A 78 0.92 12.00 13.58
CA ILE A 78 1.58 11.01 14.45
C ILE A 78 2.33 9.99 13.59
N LEU A 79 1.68 9.45 12.53
CA LEU A 79 2.29 8.51 11.59
C LEU A 79 3.57 9.09 10.98
N MET A 80 3.55 10.33 10.52
CA MET A 80 4.74 10.99 9.97
C MET A 80 5.83 11.18 11.01
N ASN A 81 5.47 11.51 12.25
CA ASN A 81 6.43 11.60 13.35
C ASN A 81 7.08 10.23 13.66
N MET A 82 6.31 9.13 13.61
CA MET A 82 6.87 7.78 13.75
C MET A 82 7.93 7.51 12.68
N TYR A 83 7.63 7.75 11.41
CA TYR A 83 8.63 7.59 10.35
C TYR A 83 9.84 8.49 10.55
N ARG A 84 9.64 9.75 10.94
CA ARG A 84 10.75 10.69 11.18
C ARG A 84 11.68 10.22 12.29
N ASN A 85 11.14 9.65 13.35
CA ASN A 85 11.90 9.19 14.50
C ASN A 85 12.73 7.92 14.22
N PHE A 86 12.27 7.05 13.32
CA PHE A 86 12.88 5.74 13.11
C PHE A 86 13.64 5.58 11.78
N ILE A 87 13.38 6.42 10.79
CA ILE A 87 14.20 6.47 9.56
C ILE A 87 15.55 7.11 9.91
N ASN A 88 16.62 6.62 9.27
CA ASN A 88 17.97 7.17 9.45
C ASN A 88 17.94 8.71 9.38
N PRO A 89 18.43 9.42 10.41
CA PRO A 89 18.36 10.88 10.49
C PRO A 89 19.09 11.61 9.34
N GLN A 90 20.01 10.94 8.64
CA GLN A 90 20.66 11.48 7.44
C GLN A 90 19.73 11.57 6.23
N TYR A 91 18.59 10.86 6.24
CA TYR A 91 17.61 10.91 5.16
C TYR A 91 16.50 11.90 5.49
N GLY A 92 16.14 12.72 4.50
CA GLY A 92 14.89 13.47 4.55
C GLY A 92 13.69 12.54 4.40
N ILE A 93 12.54 12.93 4.98
CA ILE A 93 11.26 12.31 4.63
C ILE A 93 10.37 13.35 3.96
N ARG A 94 9.56 12.92 3.01
CA ARG A 94 8.58 13.77 2.34
C ARG A 94 7.22 13.12 2.33
N GLN A 95 6.26 13.81 2.90
CA GLN A 95 4.87 13.37 2.88
C GLN A 95 4.21 13.70 1.56
N PHE A 96 3.51 12.73 0.99
CA PHE A 96 2.62 12.90 -0.15
C PHE A 96 1.24 12.35 0.21
N LEU A 97 0.25 13.23 0.28
CA LEU A 97 -1.14 12.84 0.41
C LEU A 97 -1.80 12.87 -0.97
N VAL A 98 -2.30 11.72 -1.40
CA VAL A 98 -2.84 11.55 -2.74
C VAL A 98 -4.32 11.20 -2.71
N GLU A 99 -5.01 11.51 -3.79
CA GLU A 99 -6.42 11.23 -4.04
C GLU A 99 -6.58 10.74 -5.48
N HIS A 100 -7.73 10.14 -5.82
CA HIS A 100 -8.03 9.65 -7.16
C HIS A 100 -7.81 10.70 -8.27
N ASN A 101 -8.06 11.97 -7.98
CA ASN A 101 -7.90 13.06 -8.96
C ASN A 101 -6.43 13.28 -9.40
N HIS A 102 -5.45 12.89 -8.54
CA HIS A 102 -4.03 12.98 -8.86
C HIS A 102 -3.61 11.98 -9.96
N PHE A 103 -4.28 10.86 -10.06
CA PHE A 103 -4.01 9.84 -11.08
C PHE A 103 -4.91 9.96 -12.30
N ASN A 104 -6.11 10.54 -12.14
CA ASN A 104 -7.04 10.80 -13.22
C ASN A 104 -6.75 12.10 -14.00
N ASN A 105 -5.80 12.91 -13.56
CA ASN A 105 -5.35 14.12 -14.22
C ASN A 105 -3.88 14.01 -14.64
N GLU A 106 -3.61 14.02 -15.94
CA GLU A 106 -2.27 13.83 -16.50
C GLU A 106 -1.24 14.83 -15.95
N LYS A 107 -1.60 16.11 -15.85
CA LYS A 107 -0.67 17.15 -15.34
C LYS A 107 -0.31 16.90 -13.88
N LYS A 108 -1.30 16.51 -13.05
CA LYS A 108 -1.08 16.20 -11.64
C LYS A 108 -0.24 14.94 -11.48
N SER A 109 -0.50 13.89 -12.26
CA SER A 109 0.26 12.63 -12.18
C SER A 109 1.71 12.82 -12.62
N ILE A 110 1.97 13.58 -13.70
CA ILE A 110 3.33 13.95 -14.12
C ILE A 110 4.05 14.76 -13.03
N HIS A 111 3.36 15.68 -12.38
CA HIS A 111 3.94 16.48 -11.30
C HIS A 111 4.35 15.60 -10.11
N ILE A 112 3.45 14.74 -9.63
CA ILE A 112 3.75 13.81 -8.52
C ILE A 112 4.91 12.89 -8.89
N LYS A 113 4.91 12.31 -10.10
CA LYS A 113 6.02 11.49 -10.59
C LYS A 113 7.35 12.20 -10.45
N LYS A 114 7.46 13.44 -10.96
CA LYS A 114 8.69 14.24 -10.88
C LYS A 114 9.15 14.45 -9.44
N LEU A 115 8.23 14.72 -8.52
CA LEU A 115 8.55 14.92 -7.10
C LEU A 115 9.04 13.63 -6.43
N LEU A 116 8.39 12.50 -6.70
CA LEU A 116 8.79 11.18 -6.18
C LEU A 116 10.17 10.76 -6.69
N GLU A 117 10.44 10.94 -7.99
CA GLU A 117 11.74 10.64 -8.59
C GLU A 117 12.85 11.58 -8.09
N ALA A 118 12.53 12.86 -7.86
CA ALA A 118 13.49 13.82 -7.33
C ALA A 118 13.86 13.54 -5.87
N ALA A 119 12.97 12.97 -5.07
CA ALA A 119 13.23 12.67 -3.66
C ALA A 119 14.45 11.75 -3.48
N ALA A 120 14.56 10.70 -4.31
CA ALA A 120 15.71 9.78 -4.28
C ALA A 120 17.05 10.49 -4.52
N LYS A 121 17.07 11.42 -5.49
CA LYS A 121 18.26 12.22 -5.82
C LYS A 121 18.61 13.24 -4.74
N GLN A 122 17.66 13.59 -3.89
CA GLN A 122 17.78 14.59 -2.84
C GLN A 122 17.92 13.95 -1.44
N ASN A 123 18.35 12.70 -1.40
CA ASN A 123 18.56 11.93 -0.16
C ASN A 123 17.31 11.85 0.73
N CYS A 124 16.13 11.70 0.12
CA CYS A 124 14.84 11.66 0.83
C CYS A 124 14.08 10.37 0.54
N VAL A 125 13.28 9.95 1.51
CA VAL A 125 12.32 8.85 1.38
C VAL A 125 10.91 9.45 1.30
N PRO A 126 10.18 9.30 0.18
CA PRO A 126 8.77 9.64 0.09
C PRO A 126 7.91 8.69 0.92
N ILE A 127 7.05 9.25 1.76
CA ILE A 127 5.99 8.53 2.47
C ILE A 127 4.66 8.98 1.87
N VAL A 128 3.98 8.06 1.21
CA VAL A 128 2.71 8.31 0.52
C VAL A 128 1.57 7.73 1.34
N ASN A 129 0.47 8.45 1.46
CA ASN A 129 -0.78 7.93 2.00
C ASN A 129 -1.96 8.51 1.20
N TYR A 130 -3.10 7.82 1.25
CA TYR A 130 -4.35 8.40 0.77
C TYR A 130 -4.77 9.53 1.71
N ASN A 131 -5.40 10.57 1.16
CA ASN A 131 -5.80 11.77 1.92
C ASN A 131 -7.16 11.59 2.61
N ASP A 132 -7.24 10.58 3.50
CA ASP A 132 -8.48 10.23 4.21
C ASP A 132 -9.07 11.39 5.03
N ALA A 133 -8.24 12.37 5.38
CA ALA A 133 -8.67 13.52 6.19
C ALA A 133 -9.65 14.45 5.47
N VAL A 134 -9.56 14.53 4.15
CA VAL A 134 -10.40 15.44 3.34
C VAL A 134 -11.20 14.74 2.27
N SER A 135 -10.94 13.46 2.02
CA SER A 135 -11.63 12.65 1.01
C SER A 135 -12.52 11.61 1.69
N CYS A 136 -13.82 11.80 1.66
CA CYS A 136 -14.78 10.80 2.10
C CYS A 136 -15.29 9.96 0.91
N GLU A 137 -15.85 8.79 1.22
CA GLU A 137 -16.31 7.84 0.21
C GLU A 137 -17.44 8.42 -0.67
N GLU A 138 -18.34 9.18 -0.11
CA GLU A 138 -19.45 9.80 -0.84
C GLU A 138 -18.96 10.84 -1.84
N LEU A 139 -18.04 11.73 -1.41
CA LEU A 139 -17.44 12.73 -2.26
C LEU A 139 -16.65 12.07 -3.40
N ARG A 140 -15.85 11.05 -3.08
CA ARG A 140 -15.10 10.28 -4.06
C ARG A 140 -16.03 9.64 -5.09
N LYS A 141 -17.10 8.96 -4.68
CA LYS A 141 -18.09 8.35 -5.59
C LYS A 141 -18.75 9.38 -6.50
N PHE A 142 -19.07 10.54 -5.96
CA PHE A 142 -19.65 11.64 -6.75
C PHE A 142 -18.67 12.14 -7.82
N GLU A 143 -17.42 12.41 -7.45
CA GLU A 143 -16.38 12.89 -8.38
C GLU A 143 -16.05 11.83 -9.45
N ILE A 144 -15.91 10.56 -9.06
CA ILE A 144 -15.73 9.43 -9.99
C ILE A 144 -16.91 9.34 -10.96
N GLY A 145 -18.15 9.49 -10.49
CA GLY A 145 -19.33 9.48 -11.35
C GLY A 145 -19.31 10.60 -12.41
N ILE A 146 -18.77 11.77 -12.07
CA ILE A 146 -18.58 12.86 -13.04
C ILE A 146 -17.47 12.52 -14.05
N LEU A 147 -16.37 11.93 -13.58
CA LEU A 147 -15.24 11.56 -14.44
C LEU A 147 -15.61 10.45 -15.42
N CYS A 148 -16.35 9.42 -14.99
CA CYS A 148 -16.83 8.33 -15.83
C CYS A 148 -17.71 8.79 -17.01
N LYS A 149 -18.42 9.90 -16.85
CA LYS A 149 -19.18 10.49 -17.96
C LYS A 149 -18.29 11.14 -19.05
N LYS A 150 -17.02 11.43 -18.71
CA LYS A 150 -16.07 12.12 -19.58
C LYS A 150 -14.94 11.24 -20.09
N LYS A 151 -14.64 10.13 -19.41
CA LYS A 151 -13.52 9.24 -19.68
C LYS A 151 -13.95 7.78 -19.53
N GLN A 152 -13.37 6.88 -20.35
CA GLN A 152 -13.66 5.44 -20.29
C GLN A 152 -12.92 4.72 -19.15
N ASN A 153 -11.69 5.15 -18.82
CA ASN A 153 -10.86 4.52 -17.80
C ASN A 153 -10.63 5.52 -16.66
N VAL A 154 -11.34 5.33 -15.57
CA VAL A 154 -11.24 6.15 -14.35
C VAL A 154 -10.73 5.28 -13.21
N LEU A 155 -9.68 5.76 -12.53
CA LEU A 155 -9.14 5.11 -11.33
C LEU A 155 -9.91 5.59 -10.10
N GLU A 156 -10.45 4.65 -9.33
CA GLU A 156 -11.24 4.98 -8.14
C GLU A 156 -10.39 5.25 -6.90
N LEU A 157 -9.26 4.60 -6.79
CA LEU A 157 -8.35 4.66 -5.66
C LEU A 157 -9.07 4.35 -4.33
N VAL A 158 -9.48 3.11 -4.19
CA VAL A 158 -10.31 2.67 -3.06
C VAL A 158 -9.49 2.47 -1.79
N ASP A 159 -8.23 2.04 -1.93
CA ASP A 159 -7.35 1.79 -0.80
C ASP A 159 -5.85 2.00 -1.11
N ASN A 160 -5.00 1.82 -0.09
CA ASN A 160 -3.56 1.99 -0.23
C ASN A 160 -2.85 0.85 -0.99
N ASP A 161 -3.47 -0.31 -1.21
CA ASP A 161 -2.91 -1.35 -2.09
C ASP A 161 -3.01 -0.89 -3.55
N GLU A 162 -4.17 -0.31 -3.94
CA GLU A 162 -4.36 0.30 -5.24
C GLU A 162 -3.45 1.53 -5.42
N THR A 163 -3.37 2.40 -4.39
CA THR A 163 -2.46 3.56 -4.40
C THR A 163 -1.02 3.14 -4.66
N ALA A 164 -0.53 2.10 -4.00
CA ALA A 164 0.84 1.60 -4.18
C ALA A 164 1.07 1.06 -5.60
N SER A 165 0.09 0.35 -6.14
CA SER A 165 0.12 -0.12 -7.52
C SER A 165 0.19 1.05 -8.51
N GLN A 166 -0.67 2.06 -8.35
CA GLN A 166 -0.67 3.23 -9.22
C GLN A 166 0.63 4.04 -9.13
N ILE A 167 1.20 4.19 -7.93
CA ILE A 167 2.52 4.80 -7.75
C ILE A 167 3.62 3.97 -8.45
N ALA A 168 3.61 2.65 -8.28
CA ALA A 168 4.59 1.77 -8.92
C ALA A 168 4.53 1.85 -10.45
N CYS A 169 3.31 1.86 -11.02
CA CYS A 169 3.09 2.08 -12.44
C CYS A 169 3.60 3.46 -12.90
N LEU A 170 3.27 4.50 -12.15
CA LEU A 170 3.60 5.88 -12.48
C LEU A 170 5.11 6.11 -12.57
N VAL A 171 5.89 5.55 -11.64
CA VAL A 171 7.35 5.69 -11.59
C VAL A 171 8.10 4.56 -12.29
N LYS A 172 7.39 3.58 -12.88
CA LYS A 172 7.95 2.37 -13.49
C LYS A 172 8.93 1.67 -12.53
N ALA A 173 8.46 1.37 -11.33
CA ALA A 173 9.26 0.71 -10.30
C ALA A 173 9.65 -0.71 -10.74
N LYS A 174 10.84 -1.18 -10.38
CA LYS A 174 11.25 -2.58 -10.63
C LYS A 174 10.42 -3.55 -9.82
N THR A 175 10.16 -3.21 -8.55
CA THR A 175 9.45 -4.08 -7.61
C THR A 175 8.37 -3.29 -6.86
N LEU A 176 7.20 -3.90 -6.74
CA LEU A 176 6.14 -3.51 -5.81
C LEU A 176 6.11 -4.54 -4.67
N LEU A 177 6.41 -4.11 -3.45
CA LEU A 177 6.36 -4.93 -2.24
C LEU A 177 5.13 -4.58 -1.41
N ILE A 178 4.23 -5.55 -1.20
CA ILE A 178 3.04 -5.39 -0.37
C ILE A 178 3.25 -6.17 0.94
N LEU A 179 3.45 -5.44 2.03
CA LEU A 179 3.56 -6.01 3.37
C LEU A 179 2.19 -6.11 4.03
N SER A 180 1.87 -7.30 4.49
CA SER A 180 0.62 -7.62 5.18
C SER A 180 0.89 -8.38 6.50
N THR A 181 -0.17 -8.91 7.11
CA THR A 181 -0.06 -9.79 8.28
C THR A 181 0.19 -11.25 7.90
N LEU A 182 -0.01 -11.63 6.64
CA LEU A 182 0.21 -12.97 6.11
C LEU A 182 1.51 -13.03 5.31
N ASP A 183 2.10 -14.22 5.22
CA ASP A 183 3.38 -14.43 4.52
C ASP A 183 3.27 -14.34 2.99
N GLY A 184 2.06 -14.32 2.44
CA GLY A 184 1.79 -14.22 1.01
C GLY A 184 0.35 -14.60 0.69
N ILE A 185 0.14 -15.15 -0.51
CA ILE A 185 -1.12 -15.70 -0.97
C ILE A 185 -1.15 -17.20 -0.70
N TYR A 186 -2.23 -17.68 -0.10
CA TYR A 186 -2.44 -19.09 0.22
C TYR A 186 -3.57 -19.65 -0.64
N GLU A 187 -3.49 -20.93 -1.03
CA GLU A 187 -4.64 -21.62 -1.63
C GLU A 187 -5.75 -21.82 -0.58
N ASP A 188 -5.36 -22.17 0.66
CA ASP A 188 -6.21 -22.18 1.85
C ASP A 188 -5.50 -21.45 2.99
N VAL A 189 -6.10 -20.38 3.48
CA VAL A 189 -5.53 -19.53 4.54
C VAL A 189 -5.42 -20.27 5.89
N CYS A 190 -6.18 -21.34 6.06
CA CYS A 190 -6.14 -22.19 7.24
C CYS A 190 -5.00 -23.25 7.19
N ASP A 191 -4.43 -23.47 6.01
CA ASP A 191 -3.29 -24.38 5.82
C ASP A 191 -2.00 -23.59 5.55
N PRO A 192 -1.09 -23.50 6.54
CA PRO A 192 0.19 -22.79 6.37
C PRO A 192 1.10 -23.39 5.28
N THR A 193 0.86 -24.64 4.87
CA THR A 193 1.66 -25.30 3.84
C THR A 193 1.21 -24.95 2.42
N SER A 194 0.01 -24.37 2.28
CA SER A 194 -0.60 -23.98 1.01
C SER A 194 -0.11 -22.64 0.46
N LEU A 195 0.97 -22.05 1.02
CA LEU A 195 1.54 -20.80 0.53
C LEU A 195 2.00 -20.93 -0.92
N ILE A 196 1.42 -20.14 -1.80
CA ILE A 196 1.81 -20.02 -3.21
C ILE A 196 3.10 -19.19 -3.27
N ARG A 197 4.24 -19.84 -3.53
CA ARG A 197 5.56 -19.18 -3.57
C ARG A 197 5.74 -18.31 -4.78
N GLU A 198 5.26 -18.76 -5.95
CA GLU A 198 5.43 -18.06 -7.22
C GLU A 198 4.18 -18.19 -8.09
N ILE A 199 3.82 -17.06 -8.73
CA ILE A 199 2.82 -16.99 -9.78
C ILE A 199 3.50 -16.33 -10.98
N SER A 200 3.83 -17.12 -12.01
CA SER A 200 4.51 -16.60 -13.20
C SER A 200 3.93 -17.17 -14.48
N ALA A 201 4.10 -16.42 -15.58
CA ALA A 201 3.69 -16.86 -16.90
C ALA A 201 4.55 -16.18 -17.99
N PRO A 202 4.64 -16.77 -19.20
CA PRO A 202 5.45 -16.25 -20.29
C PRO A 202 4.85 -15.01 -20.97
N SER A 203 3.59 -14.67 -20.69
CA SER A 203 2.92 -13.47 -21.17
C SER A 203 1.98 -12.90 -20.11
N PHE A 204 1.68 -11.61 -20.21
CA PHE A 204 0.72 -10.97 -19.28
C PHE A 204 -0.68 -11.59 -19.39
N GLU A 205 -1.11 -11.97 -20.58
CA GLU A 205 -2.42 -12.60 -20.78
C GLU A 205 -2.53 -13.95 -20.04
N ALA A 206 -1.49 -14.79 -20.13
CA ALA A 206 -1.43 -16.06 -19.42
C ALA A 206 -1.32 -15.83 -17.90
N LEU A 207 -0.56 -14.81 -17.46
CA LEU A 207 -0.45 -14.44 -16.07
C LEU A 207 -1.80 -13.97 -15.51
N ASN A 208 -2.54 -13.15 -16.25
CA ASN A 208 -3.85 -12.66 -15.85
C ASN A 208 -4.84 -13.79 -15.61
N LYS A 209 -4.86 -14.83 -16.49
CA LYS A 209 -5.68 -16.04 -16.29
C LYS A 209 -5.30 -16.77 -15.00
N LYS A 210 -4.00 -16.98 -14.75
CA LYS A 210 -3.53 -17.59 -13.49
C LYS A 210 -3.95 -16.79 -12.25
N LEU A 211 -3.84 -15.46 -12.31
CA LEU A 211 -4.28 -14.59 -11.21
C LEU A 211 -5.78 -14.71 -10.96
N ASP A 212 -6.60 -14.80 -12.02
CA ASP A 212 -8.04 -14.99 -11.88
C ASP A 212 -8.39 -16.36 -11.30
N GLU A 213 -7.66 -17.44 -11.65
CA GLU A 213 -7.80 -18.77 -11.05
C GLU A 213 -7.45 -18.76 -9.55
N VAL A 214 -6.31 -18.15 -9.18
CA VAL A 214 -5.90 -18.00 -7.78
C VAL A 214 -6.93 -17.17 -7.01
N LYS A 215 -7.44 -16.10 -7.60
CA LYS A 215 -8.47 -15.23 -7.02
C LYS A 215 -9.77 -15.97 -6.70
N LEU A 216 -10.15 -16.96 -7.53
CA LEU A 216 -11.32 -17.80 -7.28
C LEU A 216 -11.10 -18.76 -6.08
N LYS A 217 -9.86 -19.21 -5.86
CA LYS A 217 -9.49 -20.08 -4.72
C LYS A 217 -9.34 -19.30 -3.41
N CYS A 218 -9.00 -18.00 -3.47
CA CYS A 218 -8.87 -17.17 -2.27
C CYS A 218 -10.23 -16.95 -1.59
N LEU A 219 -10.55 -17.76 -0.61
CA LEU A 219 -11.78 -17.66 0.18
C LEU A 219 -11.61 -16.63 1.30
N GLY A 220 -12.50 -15.64 1.33
CA GLY A 220 -12.72 -14.76 2.47
C GLY A 220 -11.91 -13.46 2.50
N ALA A 221 -12.59 -12.40 2.92
CA ALA A 221 -11.94 -11.20 3.41
C ALA A 221 -11.44 -11.45 4.83
N SER A 222 -10.21 -11.05 5.13
CA SER A 222 -9.65 -11.18 6.49
C SER A 222 -10.39 -10.34 7.55
N ARG A 223 -11.33 -9.48 7.12
CA ARG A 223 -12.23 -8.64 7.95
C ARG A 223 -13.43 -8.17 7.14
N ALA A 224 -14.57 -7.93 7.82
CA ALA A 224 -15.66 -7.13 7.26
C ALA A 224 -15.12 -5.74 6.87
N GLY A 225 -15.20 -5.38 5.57
CA GLY A 225 -14.70 -4.10 5.04
C GLY A 225 -13.23 -4.07 4.63
N ALA A 226 -12.42 -5.13 4.85
CA ALA A 226 -11.07 -5.21 4.32
C ALA A 226 -11.09 -5.93 2.96
N ASN A 227 -10.48 -5.30 1.97
CA ASN A 227 -10.26 -5.92 0.67
C ASN A 227 -9.24 -7.05 0.83
N GLY A 228 -9.68 -8.30 0.76
CA GLY A 228 -8.87 -9.49 0.93
C GLY A 228 -7.86 -9.72 -0.21
N ALA A 229 -7.22 -10.88 -0.22
CA ALA A 229 -6.26 -11.28 -1.26
C ALA A 229 -6.81 -11.09 -2.69
N LYS A 230 -8.12 -11.31 -2.88
CA LYS A 230 -8.82 -11.13 -4.16
C LYS A 230 -8.64 -9.74 -4.76
N TYR A 231 -8.79 -8.67 -3.96
CA TYR A 231 -8.64 -7.30 -4.44
C TYR A 231 -7.17 -6.93 -4.65
N LYS A 232 -6.26 -7.42 -3.78
CA LYS A 232 -4.82 -7.24 -4.00
C LYS A 232 -4.37 -7.77 -5.35
N LEU A 233 -4.81 -8.98 -5.71
CA LEU A 233 -4.51 -9.59 -7.01
C LEU A 233 -5.09 -8.81 -8.20
N GLU A 234 -6.20 -8.09 -8.01
CA GLU A 234 -6.74 -7.21 -9.05
C GLU A 234 -5.93 -5.93 -9.20
N TYR A 235 -5.63 -5.26 -8.09
CA TYR A 235 -4.93 -3.97 -8.12
C TYR A 235 -3.51 -4.05 -8.67
N ILE A 236 -2.82 -5.18 -8.55
CA ILE A 236 -1.44 -5.33 -9.05
C ILE A 236 -1.34 -5.59 -10.56
N LYS A 237 -2.44 -5.95 -11.25
CA LYS A 237 -2.45 -6.27 -12.68
C LYS A 237 -1.81 -5.17 -13.55
N PRO A 238 -2.11 -3.86 -13.35
CA PRO A 238 -1.48 -2.80 -14.13
C PRO A 238 0.05 -2.76 -14.01
N CYS A 239 0.58 -3.02 -12.82
CA CYS A 239 2.04 -3.07 -12.58
C CYS A 239 2.67 -4.25 -13.32
N LEU A 240 2.07 -5.44 -13.22
CA LEU A 240 2.54 -6.65 -13.89
C LEU A 240 2.52 -6.50 -15.41
N ALA A 241 1.52 -5.78 -15.95
CA ALA A 241 1.44 -5.48 -17.37
C ALA A 241 2.59 -4.59 -17.86
N GLN A 242 3.22 -3.83 -16.98
CA GLN A 242 4.38 -2.98 -17.28
C GLN A 242 5.74 -3.62 -16.93
N GLY A 243 5.74 -4.90 -16.52
CA GLY A 243 6.96 -5.62 -16.15
C GLY A 243 7.44 -5.41 -14.72
N THR A 244 6.67 -4.72 -13.87
CA THR A 244 6.98 -4.62 -12.44
C THR A 244 6.78 -5.99 -11.78
N GLN A 245 7.81 -6.49 -11.08
CA GLN A 245 7.67 -7.64 -10.20
C GLN A 245 6.85 -7.25 -8.97
N VAL A 246 5.94 -8.12 -8.55
CA VAL A 246 5.17 -7.90 -7.31
C VAL A 246 5.52 -8.98 -6.29
N ILE A 247 5.76 -8.55 -5.04
CA ILE A 247 6.04 -9.44 -3.92
C ILE A 247 5.02 -9.14 -2.81
N ILE A 248 4.34 -10.19 -2.34
CA ILE A 248 3.43 -10.11 -1.20
C ILE A 248 4.05 -10.92 -0.05
N ALA A 249 4.26 -10.28 1.09
CA ALA A 249 4.95 -10.88 2.23
C ALA A 249 4.42 -10.37 3.57
N SER A 250 4.84 -11.01 4.65
CA SER A 250 4.53 -10.53 5.99
C SER A 250 5.46 -9.41 6.44
N ALA A 251 4.87 -8.40 7.08
CA ALA A 251 5.61 -7.32 7.73
C ALA A 251 6.49 -7.77 8.92
N LYS A 252 6.46 -9.04 9.30
CA LYS A 252 7.34 -9.59 10.35
C LYS A 252 8.78 -9.79 9.88
N TYR A 253 9.00 -9.89 8.55
CA TYR A 253 10.33 -10.12 7.96
C TYR A 253 10.98 -8.82 7.53
N ASN A 254 12.31 -8.85 7.42
CA ASN A 254 13.08 -7.75 6.88
C ASN A 254 12.89 -7.63 5.36
N ILE A 255 12.86 -6.40 4.87
CA ILE A 255 12.70 -6.11 3.43
C ILE A 255 13.81 -6.78 2.61
N ASP A 256 15.07 -6.68 3.06
CA ASP A 256 16.21 -7.28 2.36
C ASP A 256 16.13 -8.82 2.31
N ASP A 257 15.58 -9.47 3.33
CA ASP A 257 15.36 -10.92 3.33
C ASP A 257 14.24 -11.33 2.38
N ILE A 258 13.17 -10.54 2.31
CA ILE A 258 12.07 -10.74 1.35
C ILE A 258 12.60 -10.60 -0.08
N LEU A 259 13.30 -9.51 -0.37
CA LEU A 259 13.82 -9.22 -1.72
C LEU A 259 14.87 -10.25 -2.17
N ALA A 260 15.61 -10.83 -1.24
CA ALA A 260 16.59 -11.90 -1.50
C ALA A 260 15.97 -13.31 -1.53
N GLY A 261 14.65 -13.45 -1.37
CA GLY A 261 13.96 -14.75 -1.36
C GLY A 261 14.26 -15.62 -0.12
N ARG A 262 14.85 -15.05 0.94
CA ARG A 262 15.13 -15.77 2.20
C ARG A 262 13.93 -15.85 3.13
N ALA A 263 12.97 -14.95 2.97
CA ALA A 263 11.73 -14.95 3.75
C ALA A 263 10.56 -15.57 2.95
N PRO A 264 9.59 -16.20 3.64
CA PRO A 264 8.34 -16.62 2.98
C PRO A 264 7.63 -15.47 2.32
N SER A 265 7.23 -15.65 1.06
CA SER A 265 6.52 -14.65 0.27
C SER A 265 5.84 -15.29 -0.94
N THR A 266 4.93 -14.56 -1.56
CA THR A 266 4.43 -14.85 -2.91
C THR A 266 5.07 -13.85 -3.89
N VAL A 267 5.81 -14.37 -4.86
CA VAL A 267 6.42 -13.59 -5.94
C VAL A 267 5.59 -13.74 -7.20
N ILE A 268 5.23 -12.61 -7.83
CA ILE A 268 4.39 -12.58 -9.02
C ILE A 268 5.17 -11.88 -10.14
N ILE A 269 5.41 -12.59 -11.24
CA ILE A 269 6.28 -12.13 -12.33
C ILE A 269 5.63 -12.36 -13.68
N ASN A 270 5.65 -11.32 -14.50
CA ASN A 270 5.39 -11.43 -15.93
C ASN A 270 6.71 -11.68 -16.67
N ASN A 271 6.91 -12.91 -17.17
CA ASN A 271 8.13 -13.31 -17.87
C ASN A 271 8.08 -12.98 -19.37
N SER A 272 7.24 -12.05 -19.82
CA SER A 272 7.24 -11.64 -21.23
C SER A 272 8.59 -11.00 -21.59
N LYS A 273 9.07 -11.31 -22.81
CA LYS A 273 10.34 -10.77 -23.34
C LYS A 273 10.19 -9.35 -23.93
N GLU A 274 9.03 -8.71 -23.74
CA GLU A 274 8.66 -7.45 -24.38
C GLU A 274 8.92 -6.18 -23.54
N PHE A 275 9.81 -6.26 -22.54
CA PHE A 275 10.17 -5.09 -21.69
C PHE A 275 11.60 -4.63 -21.92
#